data_29f0e47cff722e5984c4303dcfb945ad
#
_entry.id   29f0e47cff722e5984c4303dcfb945ad
#
_cell.length_a   1.000
_cell.length_b   1.000
_cell.length_c   1.000
_cell.angle_alpha   90.00
_cell.angle_beta   90.00
_cell.angle_gamma   90.00
#
_symmetry.space_group_name_H-M   'P 1'
#
loop_
_entity.id
_entity.type
_entity.pdbx_description
1 polymer ?
#
loop_
_entity_poly.entity_id
_entity_poly.type
_entity_poly.pdbx_seq_one_letter_code
_entity_poly.pdbx_strand_id
1 'polypeptide(L)'
;MDQAEAACYLLGYGERICLGRGMGVRMKDQRKPAKFTVRDIALVGVMTAVIVVCKEVLSFLPNIELVSFWMIMFTLFFGWRVLFVVPVFILIEGCLYGMGPWWIMYLYAWPLLALLAYLNRKQESVWFWSILSAFFGLFFGLLCAIPYGIIGVIDNGIRGGLYAGFTWWVAGIRFDVVHCIGNFVLMLVLYHPVRRAMKRIK
;
A
#
# COMPACT_ATOMS: atom_id res chain seq x y z
N MET A 1 -37.31 -25.59 -37.22
CA MET A 1 -36.50 -24.44 -36.78
C MET A 1 -36.03 -24.79 -35.40
N ASP A 2 -34.84 -25.46 -35.32
CA ASP A 2 -34.21 -25.91 -34.06
C ASP A 2 -33.28 -24.83 -33.55
N GLN A 3 -33.67 -24.21 -32.45
CA GLN A 3 -32.76 -23.35 -31.68
C GLN A 3 -31.89 -24.25 -30.82
N ALA A 4 -30.67 -24.53 -31.31
CA ALA A 4 -29.65 -25.18 -30.51
C ALA A 4 -29.14 -24.17 -29.46
N GLU A 5 -29.62 -24.27 -28.23
CA GLU A 5 -29.07 -23.57 -27.09
C GLU A 5 -27.61 -24.02 -26.87
N ALA A 6 -26.68 -23.12 -27.11
CA ALA A 6 -25.28 -23.32 -26.74
C ALA A 6 -25.15 -23.21 -25.22
N ALA A 7 -24.89 -24.34 -24.54
CA ALA A 7 -24.63 -24.31 -23.12
C ALA A 7 -23.23 -23.77 -22.85
N CYS A 8 -23.15 -22.62 -22.16
CA CYS A 8 -21.91 -22.02 -21.72
C CYS A 8 -21.69 -22.26 -20.23
N TYR A 9 -20.56 -22.88 -19.86
CA TYR A 9 -20.16 -23.13 -18.49
C TYR A 9 -19.02 -22.21 -18.06
N LEU A 10 -19.14 -21.60 -16.87
CA LEU A 10 -18.10 -20.82 -16.23
C LEU A 10 -17.15 -21.73 -15.47
N LEU A 11 -15.91 -21.83 -15.92
CA LEU A 11 -14.82 -22.39 -15.13
C LEU A 11 -14.18 -21.26 -14.34
N GLY A 12 -13.87 -21.50 -13.07
CA GLY A 12 -13.27 -20.50 -12.18
C GLY A 12 -12.07 -19.79 -12.84
N TYR A 13 -12.01 -18.45 -12.70
CA TYR A 13 -11.09 -17.50 -13.36
C TYR A 13 -11.55 -16.88 -14.70
N GLY A 14 -12.85 -16.78 -14.96
CA GLY A 14 -13.34 -15.96 -16.08
C GLY A 14 -13.19 -16.60 -17.47
N GLU A 15 -12.98 -17.90 -17.56
CA GLU A 15 -13.03 -18.66 -18.79
C GLU A 15 -14.43 -19.25 -18.99
N ARG A 16 -15.02 -18.99 -20.17
CA ARG A 16 -16.27 -19.61 -20.61
C ARG A 16 -15.97 -20.61 -21.71
N ILE A 17 -16.43 -21.85 -21.54
CA ILE A 17 -16.42 -22.85 -22.62
C ILE A 17 -17.85 -22.94 -23.14
N CYS A 18 -18.04 -22.61 -24.41
CA CYS A 18 -19.29 -22.84 -25.12
C CYS A 18 -19.14 -24.10 -25.96
N LEU A 19 -19.91 -25.13 -25.65
CA LEU A 19 -19.96 -26.40 -26.40
C LEU A 19 -20.91 -26.22 -27.59
N GLY A 20 -20.36 -25.90 -28.75
CA GLY A 20 -21.07 -26.04 -30.03
C GLY A 20 -20.65 -27.33 -30.73
N ARG A 21 -21.55 -27.93 -31.52
CA ARG A 21 -21.26 -29.16 -32.27
C ARG A 21 -20.01 -28.96 -33.13
N GLY A 22 -18.89 -29.59 -32.73
CA GLY A 22 -17.79 -29.84 -33.64
C GLY A 22 -16.40 -29.28 -33.31
N MET A 23 -16.22 -28.41 -32.32
CA MET A 23 -14.89 -28.05 -31.79
C MET A 23 -15.06 -27.03 -30.66
N GLY A 24 -14.64 -27.38 -29.44
CA GLY A 24 -14.65 -26.42 -28.32
C GLY A 24 -13.69 -25.28 -28.59
N VAL A 25 -14.20 -24.14 -29.04
CA VAL A 25 -13.41 -22.93 -29.18
C VAL A 25 -13.27 -22.29 -27.80
N ARG A 26 -12.07 -22.36 -27.23
CA ARG A 26 -11.72 -21.69 -25.99
C ARG A 26 -11.64 -20.20 -26.25
N MET A 27 -12.75 -19.49 -26.06
CA MET A 27 -12.76 -18.03 -26.12
C MET A 27 -12.13 -17.48 -24.84
N LYS A 28 -10.87 -17.05 -24.96
CA LYS A 28 -10.21 -16.26 -23.93
C LYS A 28 -10.93 -14.94 -23.80
N ASP A 29 -11.65 -14.76 -22.70
CA ASP A 29 -12.34 -13.49 -22.40
C ASP A 29 -11.27 -12.38 -22.39
N GLN A 30 -11.15 -11.66 -23.49
CA GLN A 30 -10.28 -10.49 -23.62
C GLN A 30 -10.94 -9.34 -22.85
N ARG A 31 -10.91 -9.39 -21.52
CA ARG A 31 -11.21 -8.22 -20.72
C ARG A 31 -10.20 -7.14 -21.08
N LYS A 32 -10.64 -6.18 -21.89
CA LYS A 32 -9.86 -4.98 -22.14
C LYS A 32 -9.41 -4.42 -20.78
N PRO A 33 -8.13 -4.05 -20.61
CA PRO A 33 -7.68 -3.45 -19.36
C PRO A 33 -8.61 -2.29 -19.02
N ALA A 34 -9.14 -2.30 -17.79
CA ALA A 34 -10.07 -1.28 -17.35
C ALA A 34 -9.39 0.09 -17.51
N LYS A 35 -9.94 0.92 -18.40
CA LYS A 35 -9.42 2.27 -18.63
C LYS A 35 -9.53 3.07 -17.34
N PHE A 36 -8.47 3.79 -16.99
CA PHE A 36 -8.46 4.73 -15.87
C PHE A 36 -9.46 5.85 -16.14
N THR A 37 -10.43 6.02 -15.28
CA THR A 37 -11.58 6.94 -15.48
C THR A 37 -11.42 8.20 -14.64
N VAL A 38 -12.20 9.24 -14.96
CA VAL A 38 -12.29 10.48 -14.14
C VAL A 38 -12.69 10.15 -12.70
N ARG A 39 -13.54 9.15 -12.49
CA ARG A 39 -13.89 8.67 -11.15
C ARG A 39 -12.68 8.11 -10.40
N ASP A 40 -11.78 7.41 -11.08
CA ASP A 40 -10.56 6.90 -10.46
C ASP A 40 -9.63 8.03 -10.06
N ILE A 41 -9.52 9.10 -10.87
CA ILE A 41 -8.75 10.32 -10.54
C ILE A 41 -9.30 10.98 -9.28
N ALA A 42 -10.61 11.20 -9.22
CA ALA A 42 -11.26 11.79 -8.05
C ALA A 42 -11.06 10.93 -6.80
N LEU A 43 -11.15 9.60 -6.94
CA LEU A 43 -10.92 8.66 -5.86
C LEU A 43 -9.48 8.74 -5.33
N VAL A 44 -8.49 8.79 -6.23
CA VAL A 44 -7.07 8.96 -5.87
C VAL A 44 -6.87 10.27 -5.11
N GLY A 45 -7.45 11.37 -5.59
CA GLY A 45 -7.38 12.66 -4.91
C GLY A 45 -7.96 12.63 -3.50
N VAL A 46 -9.15 12.03 -3.31
CA VAL A 46 -9.79 11.89 -2.00
C VAL A 46 -8.95 11.00 -1.06
N MET A 47 -8.48 9.86 -1.54
CA MET A 47 -7.64 8.96 -0.73
C MET A 47 -6.35 9.66 -0.28
N THR A 48 -5.69 10.38 -1.19
CA THR A 48 -4.49 11.15 -0.87
C THR A 48 -4.77 12.24 0.16
N ALA A 49 -5.86 13.00 -0.02
CA ALA A 49 -6.26 14.05 0.91
C ALA A 49 -6.50 13.49 2.32
N VAL A 50 -7.18 12.34 2.44
CA VAL A 50 -7.39 11.68 3.74
C VAL A 50 -6.06 11.31 4.40
N ILE A 51 -5.10 10.75 3.65
CA ILE A 51 -3.79 10.40 4.21
C ILE A 51 -3.04 11.64 4.70
N VAL A 52 -2.94 12.67 3.85
CA VAL A 52 -2.23 13.91 4.18
C VAL A 52 -2.86 14.58 5.41
N VAL A 53 -4.18 14.78 5.40
CA VAL A 53 -4.88 15.43 6.53
C VAL A 53 -4.70 14.64 7.82
N CYS A 54 -4.85 13.32 7.79
CA CYS A 54 -4.66 12.48 8.97
C CYS A 54 -3.23 12.53 9.50
N LYS A 55 -2.23 12.61 8.61
CA LYS A 55 -0.83 12.77 9.00
C LYS A 55 -0.60 14.12 9.65
N GLU A 56 -1.07 15.22 9.03
CA GLU A 56 -0.89 16.57 9.57
C GLU A 56 -1.60 16.77 10.92
N VAL A 57 -2.82 16.23 11.07
CA VAL A 57 -3.57 16.30 12.34
C VAL A 57 -2.84 15.60 13.48
N LEU A 58 -2.05 14.55 13.19
CA LEU A 58 -1.27 13.82 14.19
C LEU A 58 0.21 14.26 14.27
N SER A 59 0.62 15.29 13.54
CA SER A 59 2.03 15.72 13.46
C SER A 59 2.64 16.14 14.80
N PHE A 60 1.79 16.50 15.80
CA PHE A 60 2.23 16.79 17.17
C PHE A 60 2.63 15.54 17.98
N LEU A 61 2.29 14.33 17.49
CA LEU A 61 2.68 13.05 18.10
C LEU A 61 3.82 12.42 17.31
N PRO A 62 5.06 12.40 17.83
CA PRO A 62 6.20 11.86 17.09
C PRO A 62 5.97 10.38 16.76
N ASN A 63 6.09 10.04 15.47
CA ASN A 63 5.97 8.66 14.95
C ASN A 63 4.65 7.92 15.27
N ILE A 64 3.58 8.65 15.60
CA ILE A 64 2.22 8.12 15.66
C ILE A 64 1.46 8.71 14.49
N GLU A 65 1.25 7.92 13.45
CA GLU A 65 0.62 8.40 12.23
C GLU A 65 -0.35 7.36 11.64
N LEU A 66 -1.32 7.85 10.88
CA LEU A 66 -2.33 7.02 10.24
C LEU A 66 -1.97 6.64 8.80
N VAL A 67 -0.79 6.99 8.30
CA VAL A 67 -0.39 6.72 6.90
C VAL A 67 -0.37 5.22 6.63
N SER A 68 0.32 4.43 7.48
CA SER A 68 0.37 2.97 7.36
C SER A 68 -1.02 2.34 7.40
N PHE A 69 -1.88 2.82 8.30
CA PHE A 69 -3.26 2.36 8.42
C PHE A 69 -4.05 2.60 7.13
N TRP A 70 -4.04 3.84 6.60
CA TRP A 70 -4.79 4.18 5.40
C TRP A 70 -4.23 3.51 4.15
N MET A 71 -2.91 3.38 4.01
CA MET A 71 -2.30 2.63 2.90
C MET A 71 -2.81 1.19 2.85
N ILE A 72 -2.87 0.50 4.00
CA ILE A 72 -3.42 -0.86 4.09
C ILE A 72 -4.91 -0.85 3.77
N MET A 73 -5.71 -0.01 4.43
CA MET A 73 -7.16 0.00 4.25
C MET A 73 -7.57 0.33 2.82
N PHE A 74 -6.96 1.33 2.20
CA PHE A 74 -7.25 1.66 0.81
C PHE A 74 -6.83 0.54 -0.15
N THR A 75 -5.71 -0.15 0.12
CA THR A 75 -5.30 -1.31 -0.67
C THR A 75 -6.33 -2.44 -0.59
N LEU A 76 -6.88 -2.72 0.59
CA LEU A 76 -7.90 -3.75 0.80
C LEU A 76 -9.21 -3.44 0.05
N PHE A 77 -9.60 -2.17 -0.03
CA PHE A 77 -10.87 -1.76 -0.65
C PHE A 77 -10.75 -1.42 -2.13
N PHE A 78 -9.67 -0.76 -2.54
CA PHE A 78 -9.50 -0.24 -3.90
C PHE A 78 -8.41 -0.96 -4.70
N GLY A 79 -7.70 -1.89 -4.07
CA GLY A 79 -6.71 -2.74 -4.71
C GLY A 79 -5.54 -1.93 -5.27
N TRP A 80 -5.12 -2.24 -6.50
CA TRP A 80 -3.97 -1.64 -7.17
C TRP A 80 -4.07 -0.11 -7.40
N ARG A 81 -5.28 0.48 -7.28
CA ARG A 81 -5.47 1.94 -7.41
C ARG A 81 -4.67 2.75 -6.39
N VAL A 82 -4.34 2.15 -5.25
CA VAL A 82 -3.47 2.77 -4.23
C VAL A 82 -2.07 3.09 -4.77
N LEU A 83 -1.59 2.35 -5.78
CA LEU A 83 -0.30 2.66 -6.41
C LEU A 83 -0.27 4.03 -7.09
N PHE A 84 -1.43 4.63 -7.40
CA PHE A 84 -1.52 6.02 -7.88
C PHE A 84 -1.61 7.04 -6.73
N VAL A 85 -2.12 6.61 -5.57
CA VAL A 85 -2.15 7.46 -4.36
C VAL A 85 -0.74 7.71 -3.84
N VAL A 86 0.11 6.67 -3.86
CA VAL A 86 1.48 6.72 -3.34
C VAL A 86 2.30 7.86 -3.96
N PRO A 87 2.47 7.99 -5.29
CA PRO A 87 3.28 9.07 -5.87
C PRO A 87 2.68 10.45 -5.60
N VAL A 88 1.36 10.61 -5.60
CA VAL A 88 0.72 11.90 -5.31
C VAL A 88 0.97 12.30 -3.86
N PHE A 89 0.85 11.35 -2.91
CA PHE A 89 1.18 11.56 -1.51
C PHE A 89 2.64 11.96 -1.33
N ILE A 90 3.58 11.23 -1.93
CA ILE A 90 5.02 11.51 -1.83
C ILE A 90 5.38 12.89 -2.40
N LEU A 91 4.75 13.28 -3.52
CA LEU A 91 4.97 14.61 -4.09
C LEU A 91 4.49 15.72 -3.17
N ILE A 92 3.29 15.59 -2.58
CA ILE A 92 2.76 16.56 -1.61
C ILE A 92 3.70 16.69 -0.41
N GLU A 93 4.15 15.57 0.16
CA GLU A 93 5.09 15.56 1.27
C GLU A 93 6.42 16.24 0.91
N GLY A 94 6.95 15.95 -0.27
CA GLY A 94 8.16 16.60 -0.78
C GLY A 94 8.00 18.10 -0.96
N CYS A 95 6.82 18.58 -1.37
CA CYS A 95 6.51 20.02 -1.48
C CYS A 95 6.37 20.69 -0.11
N LEU A 96 5.79 19.99 0.89
CA LEU A 96 5.56 20.55 2.23
C LEU A 96 6.83 20.57 3.07
N TYR A 97 7.64 19.52 3.04
CA TYR A 97 8.77 19.32 3.96
C TYR A 97 10.14 19.26 3.29
N GLY A 98 10.19 19.41 1.96
CA GLY A 98 11.41 19.33 1.16
C GLY A 98 11.80 17.90 0.77
N MET A 99 12.57 17.78 -0.32
CA MET A 99 12.97 16.49 -0.90
C MET A 99 14.37 16.09 -0.41
N GLY A 100 14.44 15.61 0.84
CA GLY A 100 15.69 15.13 1.46
C GLY A 100 15.88 13.61 1.36
N PRO A 101 16.92 13.04 2.02
CA PRO A 101 17.15 11.59 2.05
C PRO A 101 15.96 10.78 2.57
N TRP A 102 15.21 11.32 3.53
CA TRP A 102 13.97 10.73 4.05
C TRP A 102 12.89 10.59 2.97
N TRP A 103 12.83 11.54 2.02
CA TRP A 103 11.87 11.53 0.93
C TRP A 103 12.17 10.39 -0.08
N ILE A 104 13.46 10.10 -0.31
CA ILE A 104 13.89 8.98 -1.17
C ILE A 104 13.36 7.65 -0.61
N MET A 105 13.35 7.48 0.71
CA MET A 105 12.81 6.29 1.35
C MET A 105 11.30 6.12 1.06
N TYR A 106 10.53 7.18 0.99
CA TYR A 106 9.10 7.11 0.69
C TYR A 106 8.81 6.48 -0.68
N LEU A 107 9.71 6.65 -1.66
CA LEU A 107 9.56 6.10 -3.01
C LEU A 107 9.48 4.56 -3.03
N TYR A 108 10.01 3.87 -2.03
CA TYR A 108 9.96 2.41 -1.95
C TYR A 108 9.21 1.88 -0.71
N ALA A 109 9.21 2.60 0.40
CA ALA A 109 8.57 2.14 1.63
C ALA A 109 7.04 2.03 1.47
N TRP A 110 6.37 3.04 0.94
CA TRP A 110 4.93 3.04 0.74
C TRP A 110 4.45 2.07 -0.35
N PRO A 111 5.12 1.98 -1.53
CA PRO A 111 4.83 0.91 -2.48
C PRO A 111 5.03 -0.49 -1.91
N LEU A 112 6.04 -0.70 -1.09
CA LEU A 112 6.28 -1.98 -0.41
C LEU A 112 5.12 -2.35 0.52
N LEU A 113 4.66 -1.41 1.36
CA LEU A 113 3.51 -1.64 2.24
C LEU A 113 2.23 -1.93 1.45
N ALA A 114 1.97 -1.17 0.39
CA ALA A 114 0.84 -1.39 -0.50
C ALA A 114 0.91 -2.76 -1.18
N LEU A 115 2.10 -3.19 -1.62
CA LEU A 115 2.31 -4.52 -2.20
C LEU A 115 2.06 -5.62 -1.17
N LEU A 116 2.61 -5.52 0.03
CA LEU A 116 2.37 -6.48 1.12
C LEU A 116 0.88 -6.59 1.44
N ALA A 117 0.17 -5.47 1.53
CA ALA A 117 -1.26 -5.45 1.74
C ALA A 117 -2.04 -6.09 0.57
N TYR A 118 -1.63 -5.82 -0.67
CA TYR A 118 -2.27 -6.38 -1.87
C TYR A 118 -2.09 -7.89 -1.97
N LEU A 119 -0.91 -8.41 -1.68
CA LEU A 119 -0.62 -9.85 -1.69
C LEU A 119 -1.44 -10.59 -0.63
N ASN A 120 -1.64 -9.97 0.54
CA ASN A 120 -2.38 -10.55 1.65
C ASN A 120 -3.87 -10.12 1.71
N ARG A 121 -4.43 -9.52 0.66
CA ARG A 121 -5.78 -8.92 0.66
C ARG A 121 -6.93 -9.89 0.96
N LYS A 122 -6.68 -11.19 0.91
CA LYS A 122 -7.65 -12.23 1.29
C LYS A 122 -7.77 -12.42 2.81
N GLN A 123 -6.82 -11.88 3.58
CA GLN A 123 -6.84 -11.96 5.03
C GLN A 123 -7.91 -11.03 5.61
N GLU A 124 -8.69 -11.54 6.56
CA GLU A 124 -9.74 -10.77 7.24
C GLU A 124 -9.45 -10.53 8.73
N SER A 125 -8.40 -11.18 9.26
CA SER A 125 -8.02 -11.08 10.67
C SER A 125 -7.45 -9.70 10.99
N VAL A 126 -8.04 -9.02 11.97
CA VAL A 126 -7.51 -7.76 12.50
C VAL A 126 -6.13 -7.94 13.10
N TRP A 127 -5.88 -9.08 13.77
CA TRP A 127 -4.59 -9.37 14.36
C TRP A 127 -3.47 -9.45 13.33
N PHE A 128 -3.75 -10.10 12.18
CA PHE A 128 -2.79 -10.15 11.08
C PHE A 128 -2.41 -8.75 10.62
N TRP A 129 -3.39 -7.87 10.40
CA TRP A 129 -3.15 -6.51 9.93
C TRP A 129 -2.46 -5.65 10.98
N SER A 130 -2.80 -5.81 12.27
CA SER A 130 -2.13 -5.12 13.36
C SER A 130 -0.66 -5.53 13.49
N ILE A 131 -0.37 -6.82 13.37
CA ILE A 131 1.00 -7.35 13.42
C ILE A 131 1.80 -6.88 12.20
N LEU A 132 1.23 -6.96 10.99
CA LEU A 132 1.90 -6.50 9.76
C LEU A 132 2.21 -5.01 9.81
N SER A 133 1.25 -4.19 10.26
CA SER A 133 1.43 -2.75 10.44
C SER A 133 2.50 -2.42 11.49
N ALA A 134 2.50 -3.16 12.60
CA ALA A 134 3.50 -3.02 13.66
C ALA A 134 4.91 -3.35 13.16
N PHE A 135 5.09 -4.47 12.47
CA PHE A 135 6.38 -4.84 11.88
C PHE A 135 6.85 -3.81 10.86
N PHE A 136 5.96 -3.30 10.02
CA PHE A 136 6.31 -2.24 9.09
C PHE A 136 6.83 -0.99 9.82
N GLY A 137 6.16 -0.58 10.91
CA GLY A 137 6.61 0.52 11.76
C GLY A 137 7.95 0.25 12.43
N LEU A 138 8.19 -0.98 12.91
CA LEU A 138 9.44 -1.36 13.56
C LEU A 138 10.64 -1.33 12.60
N PHE A 139 10.43 -1.68 11.33
CA PHE A 139 11.49 -1.69 10.30
C PHE A 139 11.55 -0.39 9.49
N PHE A 140 10.72 0.61 9.83
CA PHE A 140 10.66 1.86 9.08
C PHE A 140 11.98 2.63 9.11
N GLY A 141 12.62 2.74 10.29
CA GLY A 141 13.93 3.37 10.43
C GLY A 141 15.05 2.61 9.71
N LEU A 142 14.97 1.27 9.64
CA LEU A 142 15.89 0.49 8.84
C LEU A 142 15.75 0.81 7.34
N LEU A 143 14.54 0.94 6.85
CA LEU A 143 14.29 1.39 5.47
C LEU A 143 14.85 2.81 5.27
N CYS A 144 14.63 3.70 6.25
CA CYS A 144 15.15 5.07 6.19
C CYS A 144 16.69 5.12 6.20
N ALA A 145 17.36 4.18 6.84
CA ALA A 145 18.83 4.10 6.90
C ALA A 145 19.48 3.81 5.53
N ILE A 146 18.76 3.21 4.58
CA ILE A 146 19.31 2.83 3.26
C ILE A 146 19.83 4.05 2.48
N PRO A 147 19.08 5.14 2.28
CA PRO A 147 19.60 6.32 1.58
C PRO A 147 20.81 6.94 2.26
N TYR A 148 20.83 6.97 3.61
CA TYR A 148 21.98 7.47 4.36
C TYR A 148 23.21 6.58 4.21
N GLY A 149 23.00 5.26 4.17
CA GLY A 149 24.08 4.31 3.85
C GLY A 149 24.62 4.53 2.44
N ILE A 150 23.77 4.71 1.45
CA ILE A 150 24.19 4.96 0.05
C ILE A 150 25.01 6.26 -0.05
N ILE A 151 24.53 7.34 0.56
CA ILE A 151 25.26 8.61 0.61
C ILE A 151 26.63 8.41 1.27
N GLY A 152 26.66 7.72 2.41
CA GLY A 152 27.92 7.42 3.11
C GLY A 152 28.89 6.58 2.27
N VAL A 153 28.40 5.70 1.39
CA VAL A 153 29.27 4.95 0.43
C VAL A 153 29.90 5.90 -0.58
N ILE A 154 29.11 6.84 -1.09
CA ILE A 154 29.59 7.83 -2.09
C ILE A 154 30.69 8.71 -1.46
N ASP A 155 30.48 9.18 -0.24
CA ASP A 155 31.39 10.12 0.43
C ASP A 155 32.64 9.46 1.02
N ASN A 156 32.50 8.26 1.59
CA ASN A 156 33.53 7.63 2.42
C ASN A 156 33.78 6.14 2.12
N GLY A 157 33.32 5.65 0.97
CA GLY A 157 33.46 4.25 0.56
C GLY A 157 32.56 3.30 1.37
N ILE A 158 32.66 1.99 1.09
CA ILE A 158 31.77 0.95 1.63
C ILE A 158 31.71 0.96 3.16
N ARG A 159 32.85 1.10 3.84
CA ARG A 159 32.90 1.13 5.31
C ARG A 159 32.18 2.34 5.88
N GLY A 160 32.37 3.52 5.25
CA GLY A 160 31.68 4.75 5.63
C GLY A 160 30.17 4.63 5.46
N GLY A 161 29.72 4.01 4.38
CA GLY A 161 28.29 3.76 4.14
C GLY A 161 27.67 2.82 5.15
N LEU A 162 28.31 1.70 5.45
CA LEU A 162 27.82 0.76 6.48
C LEU A 162 27.73 1.45 7.86
N TYR A 163 28.75 2.22 8.22
CA TYR A 163 28.75 2.98 9.47
C TYR A 163 27.62 4.03 9.52
N ALA A 164 27.47 4.82 8.47
CA ALA A 164 26.43 5.85 8.38
C ALA A 164 25.01 5.24 8.46
N GLY A 165 24.71 4.21 7.68
CA GLY A 165 23.43 3.51 7.71
C GLY A 165 23.14 2.89 9.07
N PHE A 166 24.11 2.17 9.64
CA PHE A 166 23.98 1.55 10.96
C PHE A 166 23.74 2.58 12.07
N THR A 167 24.54 3.65 12.10
CA THR A 167 24.41 4.70 13.11
C THR A 167 23.06 5.40 13.02
N TRP A 168 22.59 5.67 11.79
CA TRP A 168 21.27 6.25 11.56
C TRP A 168 20.16 5.36 12.10
N TRP A 169 20.20 4.07 11.77
CA TRP A 169 19.20 3.11 12.24
C TRP A 169 19.17 3.01 13.76
N VAL A 170 20.34 2.82 14.38
CA VAL A 170 20.45 2.69 15.85
C VAL A 170 19.93 3.93 16.56
N ALA A 171 20.25 5.14 16.06
CA ALA A 171 19.72 6.39 16.60
C ALA A 171 18.21 6.49 16.50
N GLY A 172 17.61 5.84 15.48
CA GLY A 172 16.18 5.82 15.19
C GLY A 172 15.37 4.78 15.97
N ILE A 173 15.98 3.75 16.57
CA ILE A 173 15.28 2.59 17.14
C ILE A 173 14.16 2.97 18.13
N ARG A 174 14.38 3.97 18.98
CA ARG A 174 13.35 4.44 19.93
C ARG A 174 12.10 4.95 19.20
N PHE A 175 12.26 5.58 18.05
CA PHE A 175 11.15 6.08 17.22
C PHE A 175 10.47 4.93 16.49
N ASP A 176 11.22 3.92 16.06
CA ASP A 176 10.68 2.71 15.45
C ASP A 176 9.80 1.92 16.41
N VAL A 177 10.21 1.84 17.70
CA VAL A 177 9.38 1.20 18.74
C VAL A 177 8.06 1.96 18.93
N VAL A 178 8.09 3.29 19.01
CA VAL A 178 6.86 4.11 19.12
C VAL A 178 5.98 3.90 17.88
N HIS A 179 6.57 3.90 16.69
CA HIS A 179 5.85 3.68 15.43
C HIS A 179 5.24 2.26 15.37
N CYS A 180 5.97 1.25 15.82
CA CYS A 180 5.47 -0.13 15.95
C CYS A 180 4.24 -0.20 16.84
N ILE A 181 4.31 0.33 18.06
CA ILE A 181 3.21 0.32 19.03
C ILE A 181 2.02 1.14 18.50
N GLY A 182 2.28 2.34 17.99
CA GLY A 182 1.26 3.21 17.40
C GLY A 182 0.51 2.53 16.27
N ASN A 183 1.22 1.96 15.32
CA ASN A 183 0.64 1.24 14.18
C ASN A 183 -0.17 0.02 14.63
N PHE A 184 0.33 -0.75 15.61
CA PHE A 184 -0.40 -1.88 16.16
C PHE A 184 -1.73 -1.46 16.76
N VAL A 185 -1.71 -0.49 17.66
CA VAL A 185 -2.91 0.00 18.39
C VAL A 185 -3.91 0.65 17.42
N LEU A 186 -3.44 1.54 16.54
CA LEU A 186 -4.29 2.21 15.57
C LEU A 186 -4.98 1.21 14.64
N MET A 187 -4.24 0.21 14.14
CA MET A 187 -4.82 -0.82 13.30
C MET A 187 -5.84 -1.66 14.07
N LEU A 188 -5.53 -2.08 15.30
CA LEU A 188 -6.41 -2.90 16.12
C LEU A 188 -7.75 -2.19 16.41
N VAL A 189 -7.69 -0.91 16.75
CA VAL A 189 -8.87 -0.11 17.13
C VAL A 189 -9.69 0.32 15.92
N LEU A 190 -9.03 0.80 14.86
CA LEU A 190 -9.71 1.44 13.73
C LEU A 190 -10.11 0.46 12.62
N TYR A 191 -9.54 -0.74 12.54
CA TYR A 191 -9.80 -1.68 11.46
C TYR A 191 -11.29 -1.99 11.29
N HIS A 192 -11.97 -2.40 12.34
CA HIS A 192 -13.38 -2.80 12.26
C HIS A 192 -14.33 -1.63 11.97
N PRO A 193 -14.26 -0.48 12.67
CA PRO A 193 -15.15 0.64 12.39
C PRO A 193 -14.94 1.20 10.98
N VAL A 194 -13.69 1.38 10.55
CA VAL A 194 -13.38 1.91 9.21
C VAL A 194 -13.78 0.91 8.13
N ARG A 195 -13.50 -0.39 8.32
CA ARG A 195 -13.95 -1.42 7.39
C ARG A 195 -15.46 -1.44 7.20
N ARG A 196 -16.23 -1.27 8.30
CA ARG A 196 -17.71 -1.18 8.22
C ARG A 196 -18.17 0.07 7.46
N ALA A 197 -17.56 1.22 7.72
CA ALA A 197 -17.87 2.46 7.01
C ALA A 197 -17.57 2.35 5.52
N MET A 198 -16.38 1.85 5.14
CA MET A 198 -15.98 1.71 3.75
C MET A 198 -16.84 0.70 2.96
N LYS A 199 -17.35 -0.37 3.61
CA LYS A 199 -18.29 -1.31 2.99
C LYS A 199 -19.64 -0.68 2.63
N ARG A 200 -20.06 0.41 3.29
CA ARG A 200 -21.31 1.13 2.99
C ARG A 200 -21.18 2.09 1.80
N ILE A 201 -19.94 2.51 1.51
CA ILE A 201 -19.65 3.48 0.44
C ILE A 201 -19.40 2.76 -0.91
N LYS A 202 -19.02 1.49 -0.89
CA LYS A 202 -18.71 0.68 -2.07
C LYS A 202 -19.96 -0.01 -2.64
#